data_31d78ed108481a1f3dff335801f750d2
#
_entry.id   31d78ed108481a1f3dff335801f750d2
#
_cell.length_a   1.000
_cell.length_b   1.000
_cell.length_c   1.000
_cell.angle_alpha   90.00
_cell.angle_beta   90.00
_cell.angle_gamma   90.00
#
_symmetry.space_group_name_H-M   'P 1'
#
loop_
_entity.id
_entity.type
_entity.pdbx_description
1 polymer ?
#
loop_
_entity_poly.entity_id
_entity_poly.type
_entity_poly.pdbx_seq_one_letter_code
_entity_poly.pdbx_strand_id
1 'polypeptide(L)'
;MLVVFGMFETLTARAEQSERMLSVMQQTLPADVAAFFTPDTDRYTDQLLHTAASLRPPRPLPAAALQTLLAQNGSAVPQLADAGAGESLAGSNAWAVSGRKTADGRAILANDMHLSINVPNIWYRIELAYPGVEAVGVNLPGTPFLIAGSNRHLAWGMTNVGGDFLDLVQLETDTDHAGQYRVGAEWQDFELRRETIRIKGGGERELTVRESRWGPVADKPLLGRPVAIRWAALDTAAVNTELLELEQSQSLEQALAIANRAGGPQLNILFADSGGHIAWTLTGKIPLRFGGDGAVSKSWADGKTGWSGYLPPERMPRSVDPEQGFLASANERRFGADYPVVIGHQFANGYRAFRISQKLGQIPQHDEWSLFNLQLDTESEFFDYYRQLALRALGAIDPAAQADAAAMRDYLLAWNGRADSDSLGLPLLVEFRKQLIEAVFPPFLAACKQADPDFSYAWNYADTPLQALLNAADPALLPDAGRYRSWDGFVAAQLEQAAAKLLQRNPGKRLADLTWGSQNKAAYAHPFSKAMPFLAAFLNVPEQTLAGCTGYCVRVAGANFAASERLVVSPGHWQDGILHMPGGQSGHPLSEFYMDQQPYWLQGLPLALQAGDAAYRWTLKP
;
A
#
# COMPACT_ATOMS: atom_id res chain seq x y z
N MET A 1 20.31 12.02 -2.78
CA MET A 1 20.45 10.66 -3.39
C MET A 1 19.92 9.56 -2.46
N LEU A 2 20.50 9.34 -1.27
CA LEU A 2 20.09 8.26 -0.36
C LEU A 2 18.61 8.32 0.06
N VAL A 3 18.06 9.50 0.33
CA VAL A 3 16.65 9.67 0.67
C VAL A 3 15.74 9.20 -0.46
N VAL A 4 16.03 9.61 -1.71
CA VAL A 4 15.26 9.22 -2.89
C VAL A 4 15.39 7.72 -3.15
N PHE A 5 16.57 7.12 -2.95
CA PHE A 5 16.73 5.67 -3.05
C PHE A 5 15.94 4.92 -1.98
N GLY A 6 15.91 5.42 -0.75
CA GLY A 6 15.05 4.87 0.31
C GLY A 6 13.55 4.96 -0.02
N MET A 7 13.13 6.00 -0.75
CA MET A 7 11.76 6.09 -1.28
C MET A 7 11.49 5.02 -2.34
N PHE A 8 12.41 4.80 -3.29
CA PHE A 8 12.28 3.71 -4.26
C PHE A 8 12.15 2.35 -3.58
N GLU A 9 13.00 2.08 -2.62
CA GLU A 9 13.00 0.82 -1.88
C GLU A 9 11.67 0.62 -1.15
N THR A 10 11.18 1.63 -0.45
CA THR A 10 9.90 1.56 0.29
C THR A 10 8.69 1.38 -0.64
N LEU A 11 8.69 2.02 -1.81
CA LEU A 11 7.50 2.14 -2.67
C LEU A 11 7.47 1.13 -3.82
N THR A 12 8.62 0.63 -4.28
CA THR A 12 8.69 -0.18 -5.51
C THR A 12 9.40 -1.53 -5.37
N ALA A 13 10.27 -1.73 -4.36
CA ALA A 13 11.03 -2.99 -4.21
C ALA A 13 10.14 -4.21 -3.91
N ARG A 14 8.91 -4.00 -3.43
CA ARG A 14 7.95 -5.08 -3.17
C ARG A 14 7.57 -5.87 -4.42
N ALA A 15 7.76 -5.31 -5.61
CA ALA A 15 7.55 -6.00 -6.88
C ALA A 15 8.38 -7.29 -6.96
N GLU A 16 9.61 -7.33 -6.40
CA GLU A 16 10.43 -8.54 -6.30
C GLU A 16 9.69 -9.70 -5.62
N GLN A 17 9.06 -9.45 -4.47
CA GLN A 17 8.34 -10.49 -3.72
C GLN A 17 7.12 -10.99 -4.50
N SER A 18 6.40 -10.09 -5.16
CA SER A 18 5.25 -10.43 -6.00
C SER A 18 5.66 -11.29 -7.19
N GLU A 19 6.74 -10.93 -7.88
CA GLU A 19 7.25 -11.68 -9.02
C GLU A 19 7.79 -13.05 -8.62
N ARG A 20 8.47 -13.17 -7.46
CA ARG A 20 8.88 -14.46 -6.89
C ARG A 20 7.67 -15.34 -6.61
N MET A 21 6.66 -14.82 -5.93
CA MET A 21 5.41 -15.54 -5.63
C MET A 21 4.72 -16.02 -6.90
N LEU A 22 4.50 -15.13 -7.87
CA LEU A 22 3.83 -15.46 -9.14
C LEU A 22 4.62 -16.48 -9.95
N SER A 23 5.96 -16.40 -9.96
CA SER A 23 6.83 -17.36 -10.66
C SER A 23 6.74 -18.76 -10.05
N VAL A 24 6.70 -18.87 -8.73
CA VAL A 24 6.51 -20.14 -8.02
C VAL A 24 5.11 -20.69 -8.32
N MET A 25 4.08 -19.88 -8.24
CA MET A 25 2.70 -20.29 -8.53
C MET A 25 2.55 -20.78 -9.98
N GLN A 26 3.13 -20.05 -10.94
CA GLN A 26 3.07 -20.44 -12.36
C GLN A 26 3.75 -21.79 -12.63
N GLN A 27 4.85 -22.10 -11.91
CA GLN A 27 5.58 -23.35 -12.10
C GLN A 27 4.92 -24.56 -11.42
N THR A 28 4.17 -24.33 -10.34
CA THR A 28 3.69 -25.40 -9.45
C THR A 28 2.20 -25.68 -9.53
N LEU A 29 1.41 -24.71 -9.99
CA LEU A 29 -0.04 -24.80 -10.04
C LEU A 29 -0.56 -24.88 -11.48
N PRO A 30 -1.71 -25.54 -11.72
CA PRO A 30 -2.45 -25.37 -12.96
C PRO A 30 -2.73 -23.87 -13.24
N ALA A 31 -2.68 -23.47 -14.50
CA ALA A 31 -2.79 -22.07 -14.89
C ALA A 31 -4.11 -21.39 -14.45
N ASP A 32 -5.21 -22.15 -14.47
CA ASP A 32 -6.52 -21.67 -14.01
C ASP A 32 -6.56 -21.48 -12.48
N VAL A 33 -5.86 -22.33 -11.71
CA VAL A 33 -5.73 -22.22 -10.26
C VAL A 33 -4.85 -21.02 -9.90
N ALA A 34 -3.68 -20.89 -10.52
CA ALA A 34 -2.80 -19.74 -10.31
C ALA A 34 -3.57 -18.43 -10.58
N ALA A 35 -4.26 -18.38 -11.72
CA ALA A 35 -5.08 -17.25 -12.09
C ALA A 35 -6.25 -16.97 -11.13
N PHE A 36 -6.88 -18.00 -10.57
CA PHE A 36 -7.95 -17.87 -9.58
C PHE A 36 -7.45 -17.23 -8.28
N PHE A 37 -6.28 -17.61 -7.79
CA PHE A 37 -5.69 -17.01 -6.58
C PHE A 37 -5.04 -15.65 -6.82
N THR A 38 -4.82 -15.23 -8.07
CA THR A 38 -4.22 -13.94 -8.41
C THR A 38 -5.13 -13.12 -9.33
N PRO A 39 -6.36 -12.77 -8.88
CA PRO A 39 -7.24 -11.91 -9.67
C PRO A 39 -6.62 -10.52 -9.86
N ASP A 40 -6.94 -9.89 -10.99
CA ASP A 40 -6.39 -8.58 -11.37
C ASP A 40 -7.12 -7.40 -10.75
N THR A 41 -8.33 -7.63 -10.24
CA THR A 41 -9.23 -6.63 -9.68
C THR A 41 -10.06 -7.23 -8.54
N ASP A 42 -10.75 -6.38 -7.82
CA ASP A 42 -11.81 -6.71 -6.88
C ASP A 42 -13.13 -6.00 -7.27
N ARG A 43 -14.21 -6.32 -6.58
CA ARG A 43 -15.54 -5.75 -6.85
C ARG A 43 -15.60 -4.22 -6.76
N TYR A 44 -14.73 -3.59 -5.97
CA TYR A 44 -14.68 -2.15 -5.81
C TYR A 44 -13.91 -1.50 -6.96
N THR A 45 -12.77 -2.07 -7.33
CA THR A 45 -12.00 -1.66 -8.50
C THR A 45 -12.83 -1.76 -9.78
N ASP A 46 -13.59 -2.84 -9.94
CA ASP A 46 -14.49 -3.03 -11.10
C ASP A 46 -15.52 -1.91 -11.21
N GLN A 47 -16.08 -1.45 -10.08
CA GLN A 47 -16.99 -0.31 -10.07
C GLN A 47 -16.33 1.03 -10.42
N LEU A 48 -15.05 1.20 -10.07
CA LEU A 48 -14.29 2.42 -10.40
C LEU A 48 -13.90 2.50 -11.89
N LEU A 49 -13.65 1.37 -12.54
CA LEU A 49 -13.24 1.33 -13.94
C LEU A 49 -14.37 1.60 -14.95
N HIS A 50 -15.63 1.46 -14.58
CA HIS A 50 -16.89 1.90 -15.21
C HIS A 50 -17.16 1.56 -16.68
N THR A 51 -16.23 0.99 -17.44
CA THR A 51 -16.44 0.68 -18.85
C THR A 51 -16.46 -0.82 -19.11
N ALA A 52 -17.33 -1.29 -20.01
CA ALA A 52 -17.34 -2.70 -20.38
C ALA A 52 -15.99 -3.19 -20.94
N ALA A 53 -15.25 -2.31 -21.64
CA ALA A 53 -13.91 -2.61 -22.14
C ALA A 53 -12.85 -2.68 -21.03
N SER A 54 -13.09 -1.99 -19.91
CA SER A 54 -12.19 -1.97 -18.74
C SER A 54 -12.48 -3.08 -17.76
N LEU A 55 -13.70 -3.64 -17.76
CA LEU A 55 -14.08 -4.73 -16.88
C LEU A 55 -13.41 -6.04 -17.32
N ARG A 56 -12.86 -6.75 -16.36
CA ARG A 56 -12.35 -8.09 -16.58
C ARG A 56 -13.43 -9.11 -16.25
N PRO A 57 -13.60 -10.17 -17.09
CA PRO A 57 -14.59 -11.18 -16.80
C PRO A 57 -14.25 -11.88 -15.48
N PRO A 58 -15.24 -12.18 -14.63
CA PRO A 58 -15.04 -12.97 -13.43
C PRO A 58 -14.36 -14.29 -13.77
N ARG A 59 -13.30 -14.64 -13.06
CA ARG A 59 -12.65 -15.93 -13.26
C ARG A 59 -13.49 -17.03 -12.63
N PRO A 60 -13.84 -18.08 -13.38
CA PRO A 60 -14.63 -19.18 -12.84
C PRO A 60 -13.85 -19.93 -11.77
N LEU A 61 -14.56 -20.48 -10.80
CA LEU A 61 -13.98 -21.37 -9.78
C LEU A 61 -13.46 -22.65 -10.46
N PRO A 62 -12.13 -22.96 -10.42
CA PRO A 62 -11.57 -24.14 -11.08
C PRO A 62 -11.75 -25.40 -10.18
N ALA A 63 -13.02 -25.77 -9.90
CA ALA A 63 -13.37 -26.75 -8.88
C ALA A 63 -12.63 -28.09 -9.04
N ALA A 64 -12.55 -28.65 -10.27
CA ALA A 64 -11.92 -29.94 -10.52
C ALA A 64 -10.40 -29.91 -10.22
N ALA A 65 -9.71 -28.82 -10.61
CA ALA A 65 -8.28 -28.67 -10.33
C ALA A 65 -8.02 -28.48 -8.83
N LEU A 66 -8.86 -27.69 -8.14
CA LEU A 66 -8.79 -27.48 -6.69
C LEU A 66 -9.04 -28.79 -5.91
N GLN A 67 -10.02 -29.61 -6.32
CA GLN A 67 -10.28 -30.92 -5.73
C GLN A 67 -9.06 -31.85 -5.88
N THR A 68 -8.41 -31.82 -7.05
CA THR A 68 -7.19 -32.61 -7.29
C THR A 68 -6.06 -32.18 -6.33
N LEU A 69 -5.86 -30.87 -6.14
CA LEU A 69 -4.85 -30.37 -5.20
C LEU A 69 -5.13 -30.77 -3.75
N LEU A 70 -6.39 -30.69 -3.31
CA LEU A 70 -6.79 -31.14 -1.97
C LEU A 70 -6.52 -32.64 -1.76
N ALA A 71 -6.84 -33.47 -2.75
CA ALA A 71 -6.59 -34.92 -2.69
C ALA A 71 -5.09 -35.26 -2.63
N GLN A 72 -4.24 -34.50 -3.29
CA GLN A 72 -2.78 -34.67 -3.31
C GLN A 72 -2.10 -34.22 -2.01
N ASN A 73 -2.56 -33.14 -1.40
CA ASN A 73 -1.86 -32.49 -0.28
C ASN A 73 -2.30 -33.00 1.11
N GLY A 74 -3.45 -33.70 1.22
CA GLY A 74 -3.95 -34.24 2.48
C GLY A 74 -4.16 -33.19 3.59
N SER A 75 -4.25 -33.67 4.85
CA SER A 75 -4.49 -32.80 6.03
C SER A 75 -3.20 -32.15 6.59
N ALA A 76 -2.02 -32.54 6.12
CA ALA A 76 -0.74 -31.99 6.58
C ALA A 76 -0.39 -30.72 5.79
N VAL A 77 -0.94 -29.58 6.22
CA VAL A 77 -0.77 -28.31 5.52
C VAL A 77 0.33 -27.49 6.17
N PRO A 78 1.37 -27.06 5.43
CA PRO A 78 2.35 -26.12 5.94
C PRO A 78 1.64 -24.78 6.28
N GLN A 79 1.98 -24.17 7.41
CA GLN A 79 1.55 -22.80 7.68
C GLN A 79 2.15 -21.89 6.59
N LEU A 80 1.31 -21.19 5.86
CA LEU A 80 1.75 -20.06 5.05
C LEU A 80 2.00 -18.90 6.02
N ALA A 81 3.26 -18.55 6.22
CA ALA A 81 3.59 -17.34 6.97
C ALA A 81 2.92 -16.15 6.27
N ASP A 82 2.20 -15.35 7.04
CA ASP A 82 1.56 -14.11 6.61
C ASP A 82 0.54 -14.17 5.45
N ALA A 83 -0.15 -15.29 5.24
CA ALA A 83 -1.20 -15.40 4.22
C ALA A 83 -2.32 -14.34 4.31
N GLY A 84 -2.39 -13.59 5.38
CA GLY A 84 -3.32 -12.46 5.58
C GLY A 84 -2.69 -11.07 5.47
N ALA A 85 -1.35 -10.98 5.33
CA ALA A 85 -0.61 -9.72 5.35
C ALA A 85 -0.45 -9.08 3.96
N GLY A 86 -1.39 -9.30 3.05
CA GLY A 86 -1.44 -8.60 1.75
C GLY A 86 -1.65 -7.08 1.86
N GLU A 87 -1.77 -6.53 3.07
CA GLU A 87 -1.89 -5.10 3.27
C GLU A 87 -0.56 -4.41 2.95
N SER A 88 -0.60 -3.51 1.98
CA SER A 88 0.56 -2.70 1.58
C SER A 88 1.10 -1.93 2.79
N LEU A 89 2.41 -2.07 3.07
CA LEU A 89 3.11 -1.27 4.06
C LEU A 89 3.34 0.19 3.60
N ALA A 90 2.93 0.54 2.37
CA ALA A 90 2.95 1.90 1.84
C ALA A 90 1.65 2.13 1.09
N GLY A 91 0.92 3.15 1.50
CA GLY A 91 -0.32 3.55 0.89
C GLY A 91 -0.44 5.07 0.89
N SER A 92 -1.54 5.57 0.39
CA SER A 92 -1.87 7.01 0.46
C SER A 92 -3.30 7.20 0.02
N ASN A 93 -3.92 8.34 0.36
CA ASN A 93 -5.08 8.84 -0.33
C ASN A 93 -4.77 10.21 -0.92
N ALA A 94 -5.31 10.51 -2.08
CA ALA A 94 -5.39 11.85 -2.63
C ALA A 94 -6.68 12.01 -3.42
N TRP A 95 -7.30 13.17 -3.31
CA TRP A 95 -8.42 13.55 -4.17
C TRP A 95 -8.41 15.05 -4.44
N ALA A 96 -8.98 15.40 -5.58
CA ALA A 96 -9.17 16.79 -5.95
C ALA A 96 -10.62 16.98 -6.42
N VAL A 97 -11.23 18.08 -6.02
CA VAL A 97 -12.54 18.51 -6.50
C VAL A 97 -12.40 19.78 -7.33
N SER A 98 -13.07 19.82 -8.50
CA SER A 98 -13.05 20.98 -9.36
C SER A 98 -13.99 22.08 -8.84
N GLY A 99 -13.82 23.29 -9.33
CA GLY A 99 -14.68 24.42 -9.00
C GLY A 99 -16.18 24.19 -9.28
N ARG A 100 -16.53 23.19 -10.10
CA ARG A 100 -17.94 22.81 -10.29
C ARG A 100 -18.58 22.17 -9.04
N LYS A 101 -17.76 21.72 -8.09
CA LYS A 101 -18.19 21.08 -6.85
C LYS A 101 -17.87 21.91 -5.61
N THR A 102 -17.63 23.19 -5.75
CA THR A 102 -17.43 24.16 -4.66
C THR A 102 -18.36 25.35 -4.84
N ALA A 103 -18.65 26.08 -3.77
CA ALA A 103 -19.63 27.17 -3.81
C ALA A 103 -19.11 28.42 -4.55
N ASP A 104 -17.80 28.63 -4.53
CA ASP A 104 -17.13 29.83 -5.08
C ASP A 104 -16.30 29.54 -6.34
N GLY A 105 -16.34 28.32 -6.85
CA GLY A 105 -15.65 27.92 -8.08
C GLY A 105 -14.18 27.56 -7.93
N ARG A 106 -13.63 27.57 -6.71
CA ARG A 106 -12.23 27.15 -6.46
C ARG A 106 -12.07 25.63 -6.53
N ALA A 107 -10.93 25.14 -6.99
CA ALA A 107 -10.57 23.75 -6.84
C ALA A 107 -9.89 23.50 -5.49
N ILE A 108 -10.10 22.31 -4.89
CA ILE A 108 -9.51 21.93 -3.60
C ILE A 108 -8.87 20.57 -3.74
N LEU A 109 -7.65 20.40 -3.19
CA LEU A 109 -6.93 19.15 -3.13
C LEU A 109 -6.80 18.67 -1.69
N ALA A 110 -6.99 17.38 -1.46
CA ALA A 110 -6.68 16.70 -0.20
C ALA A 110 -5.69 15.56 -0.46
N ASN A 111 -4.73 15.39 0.46
CA ASN A 111 -3.75 14.33 0.42
C ASN A 111 -3.45 13.85 1.83
N ASP A 112 -3.35 12.54 2.03
CA ASP A 112 -2.80 11.91 3.23
C ASP A 112 -1.96 10.70 2.82
N MET A 113 -0.64 10.81 3.00
CA MET A 113 0.30 9.74 2.66
C MET A 113 0.44 8.76 3.82
N HIS A 114 0.20 7.47 3.57
CA HIS A 114 0.25 6.42 4.58
C HIS A 114 1.63 5.76 4.57
N LEU A 115 2.38 6.01 5.60
CA LEU A 115 3.75 5.53 5.77
C LEU A 115 3.98 5.02 7.18
N SER A 116 5.14 4.44 7.41
CA SER A 116 5.58 4.11 8.77
C SER A 116 5.72 5.38 9.61
N ILE A 117 5.10 5.38 10.79
CA ILE A 117 5.12 6.52 11.70
C ILE A 117 6.14 6.30 12.79
N ASN A 118 6.99 7.30 12.99
CA ASN A 118 8.03 7.35 13.99
C ASN A 118 8.08 8.73 14.64
N VAL A 119 8.83 8.88 15.69
CA VAL A 119 9.32 10.14 16.21
C VAL A 119 10.86 10.13 16.16
N PRO A 120 11.52 11.14 15.59
CA PRO A 120 10.96 12.31 14.90
C PRO A 120 10.09 11.93 13.70
N ASN A 121 9.19 12.86 13.31
CA ASN A 121 8.31 12.67 12.17
C ASN A 121 9.09 12.61 10.85
N ILE A 122 8.54 11.89 9.85
CA ILE A 122 9.18 11.75 8.52
C ILE A 122 9.12 13.04 7.70
N TRP A 123 8.06 13.82 7.86
CA TRP A 123 7.84 15.05 7.10
C TRP A 123 8.37 16.26 7.83
N TYR A 124 8.85 17.24 7.06
CA TYR A 124 9.17 18.58 7.51
C TYR A 124 8.19 19.56 6.85
N ARG A 125 7.37 20.20 7.66
CA ARG A 125 6.44 21.23 7.23
C ARG A 125 7.19 22.53 7.00
N ILE A 126 6.99 23.15 5.83
CA ILE A 126 7.76 24.33 5.41
C ILE A 126 6.90 25.29 4.60
N GLU A 127 7.13 26.58 4.79
CA GLU A 127 6.69 27.66 3.92
C GLU A 127 7.93 28.36 3.36
N LEU A 128 7.99 28.48 2.03
CA LEU A 128 9.11 29.04 1.29
C LEU A 128 8.67 30.36 0.65
N ALA A 129 9.50 31.40 0.77
CA ALA A 129 9.30 32.66 0.07
C ALA A 129 10.65 33.15 -0.48
N TYR A 130 10.74 33.26 -1.79
CA TYR A 130 11.90 33.80 -2.50
C TYR A 130 11.43 34.47 -3.80
N PRO A 131 12.29 35.24 -4.54
CA PRO A 131 11.82 36.01 -5.67
C PRO A 131 10.98 35.22 -6.67
N GLY A 132 9.70 35.60 -6.79
CA GLY A 132 8.75 34.97 -7.72
C GLY A 132 8.10 33.68 -7.23
N VAL A 133 8.39 33.20 -6.02
CA VAL A 133 7.84 31.97 -5.46
C VAL A 133 7.36 32.16 -4.03
N GLU A 134 6.14 31.73 -3.80
CA GLU A 134 5.60 31.42 -2.48
C GLU A 134 5.08 29.98 -2.53
N ALA A 135 5.55 29.12 -1.64
CA ALA A 135 5.14 27.73 -1.60
C ALA A 135 5.02 27.21 -0.17
N VAL A 136 4.04 26.37 0.09
CA VAL A 136 3.77 25.78 1.41
C VAL A 136 3.44 24.30 1.28
N GLY A 137 3.89 23.49 2.24
CA GLY A 137 3.58 22.06 2.24
C GLY A 137 4.53 21.25 3.11
N VAL A 138 4.79 20.02 2.68
CA VAL A 138 5.70 19.08 3.33
C VAL A 138 6.81 18.62 2.38
N ASN A 139 8.02 18.50 2.93
CA ASN A 139 9.12 17.83 2.24
C ASN A 139 9.71 16.70 3.08
N LEU A 140 10.53 15.87 2.47
CA LEU A 140 11.39 14.92 3.18
C LEU A 140 12.73 15.60 3.49
N PRO A 141 13.21 15.60 4.73
CA PRO A 141 14.54 16.10 5.05
C PRO A 141 15.61 15.49 4.14
N GLY A 142 16.30 16.35 3.38
CA GLY A 142 17.29 15.95 2.39
C GLY A 142 16.79 15.94 0.93
N THR A 143 15.50 16.23 0.66
CA THR A 143 15.00 16.56 -0.68
C THR A 143 14.89 18.09 -0.87
N PRO A 144 15.21 18.63 -2.06
CA PRO A 144 15.22 20.08 -2.28
C PRO A 144 13.84 20.67 -2.66
N PHE A 145 12.76 19.88 -2.67
CA PHE A 145 11.43 20.29 -3.16
C PHE A 145 10.31 19.77 -2.26
N LEU A 146 9.14 20.39 -2.36
CA LEU A 146 7.92 19.96 -1.69
C LEU A 146 7.36 18.69 -2.35
N ILE A 147 7.08 17.67 -1.54
CA ILE A 147 6.45 16.44 -1.99
C ILE A 147 4.95 16.64 -2.19
N ALA A 148 4.30 17.32 -1.26
CA ALA A 148 2.91 17.73 -1.36
C ALA A 148 2.75 19.15 -0.85
N GLY A 149 1.94 19.96 -1.50
CA GLY A 149 1.80 21.37 -1.13
C GLY A 149 1.11 22.24 -2.18
N SER A 150 1.37 23.52 -2.12
CA SER A 150 0.80 24.54 -3.02
C SER A 150 1.74 25.72 -3.20
N ASN A 151 1.65 26.39 -4.37
CA ASN A 151 2.43 27.59 -4.74
C ASN A 151 1.55 28.81 -5.11
N ARG A 152 0.35 28.93 -4.59
CA ARG A 152 -0.69 29.93 -4.91
C ARG A 152 -1.41 29.67 -6.24
N HIS A 153 -0.75 29.13 -7.26
CA HIS A 153 -1.34 28.83 -8.57
C HIS A 153 -1.83 27.39 -8.65
N LEU A 154 -1.09 26.51 -8.01
CA LEU A 154 -1.31 25.06 -8.02
C LEU A 154 -1.26 24.49 -6.61
N ALA A 155 -1.98 23.41 -6.40
CA ALA A 155 -1.77 22.47 -5.32
C ALA A 155 -1.47 21.08 -5.91
N TRP A 156 -0.62 20.31 -5.25
CA TRP A 156 -0.29 18.94 -5.66
C TRP A 156 -0.19 18.00 -4.47
N GLY A 157 -0.55 16.74 -4.71
CA GLY A 157 -0.46 15.66 -3.74
C GLY A 157 -0.19 14.34 -4.43
N MET A 158 0.42 13.39 -3.73
CA MET A 158 0.93 12.17 -4.32
C MET A 158 0.41 10.92 -3.62
N THR A 159 0.26 9.83 -4.40
CA THR A 159 0.00 8.50 -3.86
C THR A 159 0.90 7.48 -4.54
N ASN A 160 1.27 6.40 -3.83
CA ASN A 160 1.97 5.29 -4.45
C ASN A 160 1.11 4.68 -5.58
N VAL A 161 1.72 4.40 -6.73
CA VAL A 161 1.03 3.70 -7.84
C VAL A 161 0.73 2.25 -7.47
N GLY A 162 1.60 1.59 -6.69
CA GLY A 162 1.53 0.14 -6.52
C GLY A 162 1.87 -0.62 -7.80
N GLY A 163 2.64 0.01 -8.68
CA GLY A 163 3.02 -0.56 -9.97
C GLY A 163 4.22 -1.51 -9.87
N ASP A 164 4.58 -2.05 -11.03
CA ASP A 164 5.68 -2.98 -11.20
C ASP A 164 6.79 -2.34 -12.07
N PHE A 165 7.92 -2.03 -11.44
CA PHE A 165 9.04 -1.31 -12.04
C PHE A 165 10.38 -2.04 -11.81
N LEU A 166 10.28 -3.34 -11.49
CA LEU A 166 11.38 -4.24 -11.23
C LEU A 166 11.07 -5.59 -11.86
N ASP A 167 12.03 -6.18 -12.59
CA ASP A 167 11.94 -7.53 -13.13
C ASP A 167 13.08 -8.40 -12.62
N LEU A 168 12.80 -9.66 -12.31
CA LEU A 168 13.78 -10.68 -12.00
C LEU A 168 14.18 -11.42 -13.28
N VAL A 169 15.40 -11.22 -13.72
CA VAL A 169 15.95 -11.85 -14.93
C VAL A 169 16.62 -13.16 -14.56
N GLN A 170 16.07 -14.30 -15.01
CA GLN A 170 16.70 -15.60 -14.82
C GLN A 170 18.02 -15.66 -15.60
N LEU A 171 19.11 -15.95 -14.88
CA LEU A 171 20.43 -16.08 -15.45
C LEU A 171 20.68 -17.55 -15.87
N GLU A 172 21.03 -17.73 -17.12
CA GLU A 172 21.47 -19.03 -17.63
C GLU A 172 22.96 -19.21 -17.31
N THR A 173 23.26 -20.12 -16.40
CA THR A 173 24.61 -20.47 -15.95
C THR A 173 24.83 -21.97 -16.05
N ASP A 174 26.07 -22.41 -16.24
CA ASP A 174 26.44 -23.83 -16.19
C ASP A 174 27.80 -24.03 -15.49
N THR A 175 28.19 -25.29 -15.29
CA THR A 175 29.43 -25.67 -14.62
C THR A 175 30.68 -25.47 -15.49
N ASP A 176 30.53 -25.55 -16.81
CA ASP A 176 31.65 -25.46 -17.75
C ASP A 176 32.06 -23.99 -17.96
N HIS A 177 31.15 -23.06 -17.64
CA HIS A 177 31.34 -21.61 -17.71
C HIS A 177 31.22 -20.97 -16.32
N ALA A 178 31.98 -21.49 -15.37
CA ALA A 178 31.96 -21.01 -13.98
C ALA A 178 32.30 -19.51 -13.91
N GLY A 179 31.42 -18.72 -13.27
CA GLY A 179 31.59 -17.26 -13.14
C GLY A 179 31.05 -16.47 -14.33
N GLN A 180 30.38 -17.12 -15.27
CA GLN A 180 29.78 -16.49 -16.46
C GLN A 180 28.27 -16.73 -16.52
N TYR A 181 27.57 -15.96 -17.34
CA TYR A 181 26.17 -16.10 -17.68
C TYR A 181 25.96 -15.92 -19.19
N ARG A 182 24.90 -16.52 -19.72
CA ARG A 182 24.65 -16.55 -21.17
C ARG A 182 23.97 -15.27 -21.66
N VAL A 183 24.42 -14.77 -22.81
CA VAL A 183 23.83 -13.65 -23.57
C VAL A 183 23.85 -13.99 -25.05
N GLY A 184 22.70 -14.26 -25.63
CA GLY A 184 22.63 -14.78 -27.00
C GLY A 184 23.32 -16.15 -27.13
N ALA A 185 24.31 -16.23 -27.99
CA ALA A 185 25.15 -17.43 -28.14
C ALA A 185 26.45 -17.37 -27.31
N GLU A 186 26.70 -16.25 -26.60
CA GLU A 186 27.97 -15.97 -25.91
C GLU A 186 27.85 -16.14 -24.41
N TRP A 187 28.96 -16.40 -23.73
CA TRP A 187 29.12 -16.37 -22.28
C TRP A 187 29.84 -15.09 -21.88
N GLN A 188 29.30 -14.37 -20.90
CA GLN A 188 29.85 -13.13 -20.37
C GLN A 188 30.21 -13.28 -18.90
N ASP A 189 31.34 -12.72 -18.50
CA ASP A 189 31.77 -12.71 -17.10
C ASP A 189 30.85 -11.81 -16.26
N PHE A 190 30.60 -12.23 -15.00
CA PHE A 190 30.03 -11.32 -14.02
C PHE A 190 31.04 -10.23 -13.66
N GLU A 191 30.60 -8.99 -13.62
CA GLU A 191 31.38 -7.93 -12.98
C GLU A 191 31.32 -8.12 -11.46
N LEU A 192 32.52 -8.09 -10.82
CA LEU A 192 32.63 -8.19 -9.37
C LEU A 192 32.93 -6.81 -8.80
N ARG A 193 31.94 -6.21 -8.17
CA ARG A 193 32.09 -4.94 -7.47
C ARG A 193 32.33 -5.21 -5.98
N ARG A 194 33.47 -4.71 -5.47
CA ARG A 194 33.84 -4.87 -4.06
C ARG A 194 33.68 -3.53 -3.35
N GLU A 195 32.92 -3.54 -2.26
CA GLU A 195 32.67 -2.38 -1.43
C GLU A 195 33.17 -2.65 -0.01
N THR A 196 33.92 -1.70 0.55
CA THR A 196 34.40 -1.79 1.93
C THR A 196 33.54 -0.92 2.83
N ILE A 197 32.79 -1.55 3.73
CA ILE A 197 31.95 -0.88 4.72
C ILE A 197 32.73 -0.70 6.01
N ARG A 198 33.05 0.56 6.35
CA ARG A 198 33.71 0.92 7.60
C ARG A 198 32.70 1.05 8.73
N ILE A 199 32.85 0.25 9.77
CA ILE A 199 31.96 0.22 10.93
C ILE A 199 32.60 1.01 12.08
N LYS A 200 31.94 2.06 12.54
CA LYS A 200 32.44 2.86 13.68
C LYS A 200 32.62 1.98 14.92
N GLY A 201 33.85 1.80 15.35
CA GLY A 201 34.21 0.95 16.49
C GLY A 201 34.18 -0.56 16.22
N GLY A 202 33.98 -1.01 14.98
CA GLY A 202 33.82 -2.43 14.62
C GLY A 202 34.72 -2.95 13.49
N GLY A 203 35.63 -2.13 12.94
CA GLY A 203 36.49 -2.51 11.81
C GLY A 203 35.83 -2.34 10.44
N GLU A 204 36.24 -3.18 9.47
CA GLU A 204 35.79 -3.12 8.08
C GLU A 204 35.07 -4.43 7.70
N ARG A 205 34.05 -4.32 6.84
CA ARG A 205 33.36 -5.46 6.23
C ARG A 205 33.40 -5.31 4.72
N GLU A 206 33.91 -6.30 4.02
CA GLU A 206 33.83 -6.35 2.56
C GLU A 206 32.47 -6.92 2.11
N LEU A 207 31.86 -6.25 1.13
CA LEU A 207 30.70 -6.71 0.40
C LEU A 207 31.11 -6.90 -1.06
N THR A 208 30.91 -8.08 -1.61
CA THR A 208 31.12 -8.34 -3.03
C THR A 208 29.77 -8.52 -3.71
N VAL A 209 29.46 -7.61 -4.63
CA VAL A 209 28.25 -7.67 -5.47
C VAL A 209 28.64 -8.24 -6.83
N ARG A 210 27.94 -9.28 -7.27
CA ARG A 210 28.03 -9.76 -8.65
C ARG A 210 27.03 -9.00 -9.50
N GLU A 211 27.50 -8.42 -10.59
CA GLU A 211 26.62 -7.71 -11.53
C GLU A 211 26.61 -8.41 -12.90
N SER A 212 25.43 -8.54 -13.46
CA SER A 212 25.19 -8.91 -14.85
C SER A 212 24.87 -7.65 -15.67
N ARG A 213 24.82 -7.75 -16.98
CA ARG A 213 24.35 -6.64 -17.85
C ARG A 213 22.92 -6.18 -17.55
N TRP A 214 22.13 -6.99 -16.86
CA TRP A 214 20.74 -6.68 -16.49
C TRP A 214 20.59 -6.10 -15.08
N GLY A 215 21.66 -6.14 -14.28
CA GLY A 215 21.69 -5.62 -12.91
C GLY A 215 22.40 -6.55 -11.93
N PRO A 216 22.38 -6.21 -10.63
CA PRO A 216 22.98 -7.02 -9.59
C PRO A 216 22.28 -8.37 -9.45
N VAL A 217 23.06 -9.40 -9.13
CA VAL A 217 22.54 -10.75 -8.86
C VAL A 217 21.97 -10.77 -7.44
N ALA A 218 20.72 -11.21 -7.30
CA ALA A 218 20.08 -11.36 -6.00
C ALA A 218 20.78 -12.42 -5.14
N ASP A 219 20.81 -12.21 -3.83
CA ASP A 219 21.40 -13.16 -2.88
C ASP A 219 20.67 -14.51 -2.87
N LYS A 220 19.35 -14.48 -3.04
CA LYS A 220 18.51 -15.68 -3.08
C LYS A 220 18.17 -16.04 -4.52
N PRO A 221 18.45 -17.28 -4.94
CA PRO A 221 17.97 -17.79 -6.22
C PRO A 221 16.44 -17.87 -6.24
N LEU A 222 15.85 -18.01 -7.42
CA LEU A 222 14.44 -18.28 -7.61
C LEU A 222 14.30 -19.65 -8.26
N LEU A 223 13.62 -20.58 -7.58
CA LEU A 223 13.42 -21.96 -8.04
C LEU A 223 14.75 -22.65 -8.44
N GLY A 224 15.79 -22.41 -7.64
CA GLY A 224 17.14 -22.97 -7.84
C GLY A 224 17.98 -22.28 -8.91
N ARG A 225 17.49 -21.21 -9.56
CA ARG A 225 18.21 -20.45 -10.58
C ARG A 225 18.66 -19.09 -10.06
N PRO A 226 19.89 -18.62 -10.34
CA PRO A 226 20.28 -17.28 -10.02
C PRO A 226 19.46 -16.27 -10.84
N VAL A 227 19.11 -15.13 -10.24
CA VAL A 227 18.35 -14.06 -10.87
C VAL A 227 19.08 -12.74 -10.72
N ALA A 228 19.04 -11.91 -11.75
CA ALA A 228 19.46 -10.51 -11.68
C ALA A 228 18.26 -9.61 -11.46
N ILE A 229 18.47 -8.52 -10.71
CA ILE A 229 17.46 -7.52 -10.41
C ILE A 229 17.55 -6.38 -11.44
N ARG A 230 16.62 -6.36 -12.39
CA ARG A 230 16.45 -5.23 -13.31
C ARG A 230 15.43 -4.26 -12.72
N TRP A 231 15.89 -3.19 -12.11
CA TRP A 231 15.06 -2.24 -11.38
C TRP A 231 15.23 -0.82 -11.91
N ALA A 232 14.13 -0.12 -12.20
CA ALA A 232 14.14 1.23 -12.73
C ALA A 232 14.94 2.22 -11.85
N ALA A 233 14.96 2.00 -10.51
CA ALA A 233 15.73 2.81 -9.57
C ALA A 233 17.25 2.76 -9.78
N LEU A 234 17.78 1.73 -10.46
CA LEU A 234 19.21 1.55 -10.69
C LEU A 234 19.69 2.25 -11.98
N ASP A 235 18.78 2.81 -12.77
CA ASP A 235 19.17 3.54 -13.98
C ASP A 235 19.63 4.96 -13.65
N THR A 236 20.61 5.45 -14.41
CA THR A 236 21.14 6.81 -14.28
C THR A 236 20.09 7.90 -14.49
N ALA A 237 19.06 7.62 -15.30
CA ALA A 237 17.93 8.52 -15.54
C ALA A 237 16.80 8.41 -14.50
N ALA A 238 16.95 7.54 -13.49
CA ALA A 238 15.91 7.29 -12.49
C ALA A 238 15.63 8.49 -11.60
N VAL A 239 16.61 9.36 -11.35
CA VAL A 239 16.52 10.49 -10.43
C VAL A 239 16.90 11.78 -11.14
N ASN A 240 16.05 12.80 -11.03
CA ASN A 240 16.33 14.17 -11.42
C ASN A 240 15.67 15.15 -10.45
N THR A 241 15.80 16.44 -10.70
CA THR A 241 15.24 17.51 -9.86
C THR A 241 14.06 18.23 -10.49
N GLU A 242 13.44 17.65 -11.52
CA GLU A 242 12.33 18.27 -12.28
C GLU A 242 11.17 18.72 -11.36
N LEU A 243 10.85 17.95 -10.31
CA LEU A 243 9.77 18.31 -9.39
C LEU A 243 10.00 19.64 -8.65
N LEU A 244 11.23 20.14 -8.59
CA LEU A 244 11.52 21.48 -8.05
C LEU A 244 10.85 22.59 -8.87
N GLU A 245 10.66 22.37 -10.17
CA GLU A 245 10.00 23.34 -11.06
C GLU A 245 8.51 23.51 -10.75
N LEU A 246 7.88 22.58 -10.00
CA LEU A 246 6.49 22.73 -9.56
C LEU A 246 6.28 23.98 -8.69
N GLU A 247 7.27 24.36 -7.89
CA GLU A 247 7.21 25.54 -7.03
C GLU A 247 7.08 26.86 -7.82
N GLN A 248 7.50 26.85 -9.10
CA GLN A 248 7.41 28.01 -10.01
C GLN A 248 6.32 27.86 -11.08
N SER A 249 5.66 26.71 -11.14
CA SER A 249 4.64 26.40 -12.15
C SER A 249 3.36 27.22 -11.93
N GLN A 250 2.77 27.74 -13.02
CA GLN A 250 1.61 28.63 -12.99
C GLN A 250 0.35 28.04 -13.63
N SER A 251 0.45 26.84 -14.25
CA SER A 251 -0.68 26.20 -14.91
C SER A 251 -0.63 24.69 -14.81
N LEU A 252 -1.79 24.03 -14.93
CA LEU A 252 -1.88 22.57 -14.98
C LEU A 252 -1.08 21.97 -16.12
N GLU A 253 -1.02 22.63 -17.29
CA GLU A 253 -0.25 22.13 -18.43
C GLU A 253 1.24 22.07 -18.11
N GLN A 254 1.79 23.11 -17.49
CA GLN A 254 3.19 23.12 -17.02
C GLN A 254 3.42 22.03 -15.98
N ALA A 255 2.52 21.91 -14.98
CA ALA A 255 2.63 20.94 -13.91
C ALA A 255 2.60 19.49 -14.44
N LEU A 256 1.72 19.17 -15.38
CA LEU A 256 1.64 17.86 -16.03
C LEU A 256 2.93 17.56 -16.81
N ALA A 257 3.46 18.53 -17.55
CA ALA A 257 4.69 18.37 -18.30
C ALA A 257 5.89 18.13 -17.37
N ILE A 258 5.99 18.85 -16.26
CA ILE A 258 7.02 18.66 -15.24
C ILE A 258 6.90 17.25 -14.62
N ALA A 259 5.71 16.87 -14.15
CA ALA A 259 5.46 15.58 -13.55
C ALA A 259 5.85 14.41 -14.47
N ASN A 260 5.53 14.50 -15.75
CA ASN A 260 5.83 13.43 -16.71
C ASN A 260 7.33 13.31 -17.08
N ARG A 261 8.12 14.38 -16.88
CA ARG A 261 9.59 14.34 -17.02
C ARG A 261 10.31 13.96 -15.73
N ALA A 262 9.63 14.08 -14.60
CA ALA A 262 10.21 13.86 -13.28
C ALA A 262 10.80 12.45 -13.15
N GLY A 263 11.99 12.39 -12.56
CA GLY A 263 12.56 11.17 -12.00
C GLY A 263 12.10 11.01 -10.54
N GLY A 264 12.53 9.92 -9.91
CA GLY A 264 12.07 9.51 -8.59
C GLY A 264 11.15 8.31 -8.67
N PRO A 265 10.60 7.84 -7.54
CA PRO A 265 9.63 6.75 -7.54
C PRO A 265 8.42 7.07 -8.41
N GLN A 266 7.85 6.02 -8.97
CA GLN A 266 6.64 6.13 -9.77
C GLN A 266 5.44 6.37 -8.85
N LEU A 267 4.81 7.55 -8.99
CA LEU A 267 3.71 7.98 -8.15
C LEU A 267 2.54 8.47 -9.00
N ASN A 268 1.31 8.29 -8.50
CA ASN A 268 0.19 9.11 -8.92
C ASN A 268 0.42 10.53 -8.39
N ILE A 269 0.19 11.53 -9.20
CA ILE A 269 0.17 12.93 -8.77
C ILE A 269 -1.14 13.57 -9.20
N LEU A 270 -1.82 14.20 -8.25
CA LEU A 270 -3.04 14.97 -8.46
C LEU A 270 -2.73 16.45 -8.32
N PHE A 271 -3.44 17.26 -9.09
CA PHE A 271 -3.33 18.70 -9.09
C PHE A 271 -4.70 19.36 -8.94
N ALA A 272 -4.71 20.54 -8.31
CA ALA A 272 -5.77 21.52 -8.38
C ALA A 272 -5.14 22.86 -8.75
N ASP A 273 -5.82 23.69 -9.57
CA ASP A 273 -5.33 25.03 -9.89
C ASP A 273 -6.23 26.15 -9.37
N SER A 274 -5.72 27.38 -9.38
CA SER A 274 -6.46 28.58 -8.96
C SER A 274 -7.61 28.95 -9.92
N GLY A 275 -7.68 28.34 -11.10
CA GLY A 275 -8.78 28.50 -12.08
C GLY A 275 -9.96 27.56 -11.83
N GLY A 276 -9.88 26.67 -10.83
CA GLY A 276 -10.94 25.71 -10.52
C GLY A 276 -10.82 24.39 -11.27
N HIS A 277 -9.69 24.12 -11.92
CA HIS A 277 -9.42 22.89 -12.69
C HIS A 277 -8.64 21.86 -11.87
N ILE A 278 -8.79 20.58 -12.24
CA ILE A 278 -8.11 19.45 -11.59
C ILE A 278 -7.47 18.53 -12.62
N ALA A 279 -6.35 17.90 -12.25
CA ALA A 279 -5.69 16.93 -13.11
C ALA A 279 -5.05 15.79 -12.33
N TRP A 280 -4.82 14.67 -13.03
CA TRP A 280 -4.05 13.52 -12.57
C TRP A 280 -3.10 13.05 -13.66
N THR A 281 -1.91 12.60 -13.26
CA THR A 281 -0.96 11.87 -14.12
C THR A 281 -0.03 11.00 -13.26
N LEU A 282 1.00 10.42 -13.89
CA LEU A 282 2.08 9.67 -13.23
C LEU A 282 3.40 10.43 -13.29
N THR A 283 4.25 10.21 -12.27
CA THR A 283 5.67 10.55 -12.25
C THR A 283 6.55 9.32 -12.46
N GLY A 284 7.83 9.52 -12.62
CA GLY A 284 8.84 8.45 -12.65
C GLY A 284 8.95 7.73 -14.01
N LYS A 285 9.90 6.82 -14.09
CA LYS A 285 10.23 6.09 -15.35
C LYS A 285 9.49 4.76 -15.38
N ILE A 286 8.59 4.59 -16.34
CA ILE A 286 7.77 3.38 -16.53
C ILE A 286 8.38 2.51 -17.61
N PRO A 287 8.83 1.27 -17.31
CA PRO A 287 9.47 0.40 -18.28
C PRO A 287 8.53 0.00 -19.44
N LEU A 288 9.05 0.03 -20.65
CA LEU A 288 8.40 -0.56 -21.82
C LEU A 288 8.93 -1.98 -22.02
N ARG A 289 8.14 -2.96 -21.59
CA ARG A 289 8.46 -4.38 -21.67
C ARG A 289 8.12 -4.95 -23.05
N PHE A 290 8.88 -5.97 -23.46
CA PHE A 290 8.58 -6.80 -24.62
C PHE A 290 8.85 -8.27 -24.32
N GLY A 291 8.16 -9.19 -24.99
CA GLY A 291 8.27 -10.63 -24.77
C GLY A 291 7.69 -11.15 -23.47
N GLY A 292 7.08 -10.26 -22.68
CA GLY A 292 6.43 -10.54 -21.41
C GLY A 292 5.87 -9.27 -20.79
N ASP A 293 5.17 -9.44 -19.70
CA ASP A 293 4.52 -8.36 -18.93
C ASP A 293 5.20 -8.06 -17.58
N GLY A 294 6.25 -8.81 -17.22
CA GLY A 294 6.96 -8.65 -15.94
C GLY A 294 6.33 -9.40 -14.76
N ALA A 295 5.16 -10.02 -14.92
CA ALA A 295 4.50 -10.73 -13.82
C ALA A 295 5.31 -11.88 -13.24
N VAL A 296 6.12 -12.54 -14.08
CA VAL A 296 6.93 -13.70 -13.72
C VAL A 296 8.34 -13.60 -14.29
N SER A 297 9.28 -14.10 -13.53
CA SER A 297 10.69 -14.14 -13.91
C SER A 297 10.92 -14.97 -15.17
N LYS A 298 11.70 -14.43 -16.10
CA LYS A 298 12.09 -15.09 -17.37
C LYS A 298 13.57 -14.91 -17.65
N SER A 299 14.12 -15.82 -18.47
CA SER A 299 15.43 -15.59 -19.08
C SER A 299 15.34 -14.52 -20.17
N TRP A 300 16.31 -13.61 -20.18
CA TRP A 300 16.49 -12.61 -21.24
C TRP A 300 17.69 -12.95 -22.15
N ALA A 301 18.26 -14.12 -21.96
CA ALA A 301 19.47 -14.53 -22.68
C ALA A 301 19.29 -14.55 -24.20
N ASP A 302 18.13 -14.97 -24.71
CA ASP A 302 17.85 -15.05 -26.15
C ASP A 302 17.46 -13.71 -26.80
N GLY A 303 17.35 -12.62 -26.02
CA GLY A 303 17.00 -11.28 -26.48
C GLY A 303 15.53 -11.11 -26.90
N LYS A 304 14.65 -12.06 -26.63
CA LYS A 304 13.22 -11.97 -26.97
C LYS A 304 12.37 -11.37 -25.84
N THR A 305 12.94 -11.22 -24.66
CA THR A 305 12.32 -10.62 -23.49
C THR A 305 13.23 -9.53 -22.94
N GLY A 306 12.64 -8.42 -22.47
CA GLY A 306 13.43 -7.33 -21.89
C GLY A 306 12.67 -6.01 -21.81
N TRP A 307 13.44 -4.94 -21.57
CA TRP A 307 12.97 -3.56 -21.64
C TRP A 307 13.52 -2.87 -22.88
N SER A 308 12.66 -2.19 -23.65
CA SER A 308 13.04 -1.39 -24.82
C SER A 308 13.29 0.08 -24.47
N GLY A 309 13.20 0.45 -23.20
CA GLY A 309 13.32 1.80 -22.69
C GLY A 309 12.18 2.14 -21.74
N TYR A 310 11.82 3.42 -21.69
CA TYR A 310 10.76 3.94 -20.81
C TYR A 310 9.66 4.63 -21.61
N LEU A 311 8.47 4.66 -21.02
CA LEU A 311 7.33 5.38 -21.58
C LEU A 311 7.67 6.87 -21.74
N PRO A 312 7.56 7.43 -22.96
CA PRO A 312 7.84 8.84 -23.19
C PRO A 312 6.86 9.76 -22.42
N PRO A 313 7.30 10.95 -21.98
CA PRO A 313 6.45 11.90 -21.23
C PRO A 313 5.11 12.22 -21.93
N GLU A 314 5.12 12.31 -23.27
CA GLU A 314 3.94 12.64 -24.08
C GLU A 314 2.89 11.51 -24.10
N ARG A 315 3.29 10.30 -23.75
CA ARG A 315 2.45 9.11 -23.70
C ARG A 315 2.04 8.72 -22.28
N MET A 316 2.47 9.49 -21.26
CA MET A 316 2.04 9.27 -19.89
C MET A 316 0.52 9.41 -19.77
N PRO A 317 -0.15 8.53 -19.01
CA PRO A 317 -1.59 8.62 -18.82
C PRO A 317 -1.94 9.89 -18.02
N ARG A 318 -3.07 10.51 -18.36
CA ARG A 318 -3.58 11.70 -17.68
C ARG A 318 -5.10 11.77 -17.72
N SER A 319 -5.66 12.44 -16.73
CA SER A 319 -7.07 12.82 -16.69
C SER A 319 -7.14 14.30 -16.28
N VAL A 320 -7.89 15.09 -17.02
CA VAL A 320 -8.08 16.53 -16.77
C VAL A 320 -9.57 16.80 -16.76
N ASP A 321 -10.07 17.50 -15.75
CA ASP A 321 -11.46 17.93 -15.58
C ASP A 321 -12.50 16.87 -15.92
N PRO A 322 -12.47 15.69 -15.32
CA PRO A 322 -13.43 14.63 -15.62
C PRO A 322 -14.85 15.10 -15.34
N GLU A 323 -15.83 14.52 -16.07
CA GLU A 323 -17.23 14.93 -16.04
C GLU A 323 -17.84 14.93 -14.63
N GLN A 324 -17.47 13.96 -13.78
CA GLN A 324 -17.93 13.87 -12.39
C GLN A 324 -17.44 15.02 -11.49
N GLY A 325 -16.48 15.84 -11.95
CA GLY A 325 -15.96 17.01 -11.22
C GLY A 325 -15.03 16.67 -10.05
N PHE A 326 -14.52 15.46 -9.96
CA PHE A 326 -13.50 15.06 -8.99
C PHE A 326 -12.58 13.97 -9.50
N LEU A 327 -11.42 13.87 -8.90
CA LEU A 327 -10.44 12.80 -9.06
C LEU A 327 -10.12 12.21 -7.69
N ALA A 328 -9.94 10.89 -7.61
CA ALA A 328 -9.53 10.20 -6.40
C ALA A 328 -8.43 9.18 -6.73
N SER A 329 -7.50 8.97 -5.83
CA SER A 329 -6.48 7.92 -5.86
C SER A 329 -6.19 7.42 -4.45
N ALA A 330 -6.32 6.11 -4.27
CA ALA A 330 -6.01 5.43 -3.02
C ALA A 330 -5.17 4.15 -3.29
N ASN A 331 -4.24 4.25 -4.25
CA ASN A 331 -3.32 3.21 -4.70
C ASN A 331 -4.00 2.06 -5.49
N GLU A 332 -5.24 2.22 -5.87
CA GLU A 332 -6.02 1.25 -6.64
C GLU A 332 -5.57 1.18 -8.09
N ARG A 333 -5.98 0.12 -8.79
CA ARG A 333 -5.81 0.00 -10.23
C ARG A 333 -6.66 1.06 -10.95
N ARG A 334 -6.01 1.93 -11.73
CA ARG A 334 -6.65 2.98 -12.53
C ARG A 334 -6.72 2.67 -14.02
N PHE A 335 -6.13 1.56 -14.43
CA PHE A 335 -5.95 1.19 -15.84
C PHE A 335 -6.85 0.00 -16.17
N GLY A 336 -7.70 0.15 -17.18
CA GLY A 336 -8.50 -0.93 -17.73
C GLY A 336 -7.65 -2.00 -18.42
N ALA A 337 -8.31 -3.05 -18.86
CA ALA A 337 -7.67 -4.14 -19.59
C ALA A 337 -7.14 -3.72 -20.97
N ASP A 338 -7.67 -2.63 -21.50
CA ASP A 338 -7.35 -2.04 -22.81
C ASP A 338 -6.14 -1.06 -22.76
N TYR A 339 -5.62 -0.74 -21.57
CA TYR A 339 -4.47 0.16 -21.49
C TYR A 339 -3.21 -0.52 -22.06
N PRO A 340 -2.50 0.13 -23.01
CA PRO A 340 -1.50 -0.55 -23.85
C PRO A 340 -0.15 -0.79 -23.15
N VAL A 341 0.04 -0.29 -21.91
CA VAL A 341 1.28 -0.41 -21.15
C VAL A 341 0.99 -1.06 -19.81
N VAL A 342 1.78 -2.06 -19.46
CA VAL A 342 1.69 -2.70 -18.14
C VAL A 342 2.31 -1.78 -17.09
N ILE A 343 1.47 -1.26 -16.20
CA ILE A 343 1.92 -0.44 -15.06
C ILE A 343 2.20 -1.32 -13.85
N GLY A 344 1.45 -2.40 -13.68
CA GLY A 344 1.62 -3.33 -12.58
C GLY A 344 0.56 -4.42 -12.55
N HIS A 345 0.74 -5.36 -11.63
CA HIS A 345 -0.11 -6.53 -11.45
C HIS A 345 -0.87 -6.51 -10.13
N GLN A 346 -0.28 -5.92 -9.09
CA GLN A 346 -0.78 -5.95 -7.73
C GLN A 346 -0.94 -4.53 -7.17
N PHE A 347 -2.11 -3.94 -7.38
CA PHE A 347 -2.49 -2.65 -6.81
C PHE A 347 -3.15 -2.85 -5.42
N ALA A 348 -3.35 -1.77 -4.66
CA ALA A 348 -4.18 -1.85 -3.46
C ALA A 348 -5.62 -2.26 -3.83
N ASN A 349 -6.35 -2.86 -2.89
CA ASN A 349 -7.79 -3.12 -3.09
C ASN A 349 -8.54 -1.81 -3.35
N GLY A 350 -9.62 -1.89 -4.12
CA GLY A 350 -10.37 -0.73 -4.57
C GLY A 350 -11.23 -0.04 -3.51
N TYR A 351 -11.33 -0.59 -2.29
CA TYR A 351 -12.31 -0.13 -1.30
C TYR A 351 -12.17 1.35 -0.94
N ARG A 352 -10.95 1.81 -0.60
CA ARG A 352 -10.72 3.22 -0.20
C ARG A 352 -11.08 4.18 -1.33
N ALA A 353 -10.59 3.93 -2.54
CA ALA A 353 -10.89 4.77 -3.70
C ALA A 353 -12.39 4.76 -4.06
N PHE A 354 -13.05 3.60 -3.96
CA PHE A 354 -14.49 3.48 -4.13
C PHE A 354 -15.24 4.32 -3.10
N ARG A 355 -14.90 4.20 -1.82
CA ARG A 355 -15.53 4.95 -0.74
C ARG A 355 -15.33 6.46 -0.87
N ILE A 356 -14.11 6.90 -1.18
CA ILE A 356 -13.80 8.32 -1.47
C ILE A 356 -14.66 8.81 -2.62
N SER A 357 -14.69 8.10 -3.75
CA SER A 357 -15.46 8.47 -4.94
C SER A 357 -16.96 8.52 -4.66
N GLN A 358 -17.48 7.56 -3.89
CA GLN A 358 -18.88 7.54 -3.46
C GLN A 358 -19.24 8.80 -2.66
N LYS A 359 -18.42 9.18 -1.67
CA LYS A 359 -18.65 10.36 -0.85
C LYS A 359 -18.53 11.66 -1.63
N LEU A 360 -17.50 11.78 -2.48
CA LEU A 360 -17.33 12.96 -3.34
C LEU A 360 -18.49 13.11 -4.34
N GLY A 361 -19.07 11.99 -4.82
CA GLY A 361 -20.24 11.99 -5.69
C GLY A 361 -21.53 12.39 -4.98
N GLN A 362 -21.74 11.93 -3.75
CA GLN A 362 -22.96 12.15 -2.98
C GLN A 362 -23.12 13.61 -2.49
N ILE A 363 -22.03 14.30 -2.21
CA ILE A 363 -22.03 15.66 -1.70
C ILE A 363 -22.00 16.63 -2.91
N PRO A 364 -22.99 17.53 -3.05
CA PRO A 364 -23.05 18.40 -4.21
C PRO A 364 -21.98 19.51 -4.18
N GLN A 365 -21.65 20.03 -3.02
CA GLN A 365 -20.64 21.08 -2.83
C GLN A 365 -19.69 20.74 -1.69
N HIS A 366 -18.40 20.97 -1.91
CA HIS A 366 -17.32 20.70 -0.99
C HIS A 366 -16.62 22.01 -0.55
N ASP A 367 -16.03 21.94 0.62
CA ASP A 367 -15.08 22.90 1.18
C ASP A 367 -13.92 22.12 1.83
N GLU A 368 -12.91 22.80 2.33
CA GLU A 368 -11.74 22.19 2.98
C GLU A 368 -12.14 21.33 4.17
N TRP A 369 -13.16 21.74 4.92
CA TRP A 369 -13.65 21.01 6.08
C TRP A 369 -14.30 19.67 5.68
N SER A 370 -15.12 19.65 4.65
CA SER A 370 -15.78 18.44 4.16
C SER A 370 -14.75 17.43 3.62
N LEU A 371 -13.70 17.92 2.94
CA LEU A 371 -12.62 17.06 2.44
C LEU A 371 -11.72 16.54 3.57
N PHE A 372 -11.45 17.36 4.58
CA PHE A 372 -10.73 16.92 5.77
C PHE A 372 -11.51 15.85 6.57
N ASN A 373 -12.82 16.03 6.73
CA ASN A 373 -13.66 15.04 7.38
C ASN A 373 -13.70 13.71 6.62
N LEU A 374 -13.57 13.73 5.30
CA LEU A 374 -13.47 12.51 4.51
C LEU A 374 -12.15 11.76 4.78
N GLN A 375 -11.03 12.45 5.08
CA GLN A 375 -9.79 11.81 5.55
C GLN A 375 -9.96 11.08 6.90
N LEU A 376 -11.01 11.42 7.64
CA LEU A 376 -11.32 10.85 8.95
C LEU A 376 -12.44 9.78 8.90
N ASP A 377 -12.95 9.43 7.70
CA ASP A 377 -14.03 8.45 7.56
C ASP A 377 -13.58 7.05 7.96
N THR A 378 -14.21 6.51 9.02
CA THR A 378 -13.95 5.19 9.58
C THR A 378 -14.92 4.12 9.06
N GLU A 379 -15.86 4.45 8.18
CA GLU A 379 -16.81 3.48 7.65
C GLU A 379 -16.10 2.37 6.87
N SER A 380 -16.48 1.12 7.14
CA SER A 380 -15.82 -0.08 6.65
C SER A 380 -16.82 -1.16 6.24
N GLU A 381 -17.72 -0.83 5.29
CA GLU A 381 -18.71 -1.77 4.72
C GLU A 381 -18.08 -3.05 4.14
N PHE A 382 -16.77 -3.00 3.87
CA PHE A 382 -16.00 -4.16 3.45
C PHE A 382 -16.23 -5.37 4.37
N PHE A 383 -16.32 -5.15 5.67
CA PHE A 383 -16.51 -6.21 6.65
C PHE A 383 -17.96 -6.71 6.78
N ASP A 384 -18.93 -6.11 6.10
CA ASP A 384 -20.33 -6.58 6.13
C ASP A 384 -20.47 -8.01 5.61
N TYR A 385 -19.70 -8.41 4.60
CA TYR A 385 -19.66 -9.79 4.14
C TYR A 385 -19.25 -10.75 5.26
N TYR A 386 -18.18 -10.45 5.95
CA TYR A 386 -17.65 -11.27 7.05
C TYR A 386 -18.58 -11.27 8.27
N ARG A 387 -19.23 -10.14 8.55
CA ARG A 387 -20.28 -10.05 9.57
C ARG A 387 -21.44 -10.99 9.28
N GLN A 388 -21.97 -10.95 8.07
CA GLN A 388 -23.08 -11.84 7.67
C GLN A 388 -22.66 -13.30 7.72
N LEU A 389 -21.46 -13.63 7.27
CA LEU A 389 -20.91 -14.98 7.34
C LEU A 389 -20.79 -15.46 8.79
N ALA A 390 -20.22 -14.65 9.67
CA ALA A 390 -20.07 -14.96 11.09
C ALA A 390 -21.43 -15.14 11.80
N LEU A 391 -22.42 -14.28 11.52
CA LEU A 391 -23.76 -14.39 12.09
C LEU A 391 -24.49 -15.66 11.63
N ARG A 392 -24.32 -16.09 10.37
CA ARG A 392 -24.84 -17.39 9.89
C ARG A 392 -24.17 -18.54 10.63
N ALA A 393 -22.85 -18.52 10.75
CA ALA A 393 -22.10 -19.56 11.45
C ALA A 393 -22.52 -19.70 12.92
N LEU A 394 -22.70 -18.57 13.62
CA LEU A 394 -23.20 -18.55 15.01
C LEU A 394 -24.64 -19.06 15.14
N GLY A 395 -25.47 -18.91 14.09
CA GLY A 395 -26.81 -19.46 14.05
C GLY A 395 -26.86 -21.00 13.96
N ALA A 396 -25.77 -21.64 13.54
CA ALA A 396 -25.63 -23.08 13.44
C ALA A 396 -25.03 -23.74 14.72
N ILE A 397 -24.54 -22.93 15.68
CA ILE A 397 -23.96 -23.39 16.95
C ILE A 397 -25.08 -23.50 18.01
N ASP A 398 -25.08 -24.57 18.78
CA ASP A 398 -25.96 -24.68 19.96
C ASP A 398 -25.54 -23.64 21.03
N PRO A 399 -26.41 -22.66 21.36
CA PRO A 399 -26.09 -21.62 22.35
C PRO A 399 -25.74 -22.17 23.74
N ALA A 400 -26.21 -23.36 24.07
CA ALA A 400 -25.93 -24.01 25.35
C ALA A 400 -24.51 -24.62 25.40
N ALA A 401 -23.89 -24.84 24.25
CA ALA A 401 -22.57 -25.47 24.17
C ALA A 401 -21.41 -24.45 24.31
N GLN A 402 -21.66 -23.14 24.14
CA GLN A 402 -20.60 -22.13 24.11
C GLN A 402 -21.03 -20.79 24.70
N ALA A 403 -20.46 -20.47 25.87
CA ALA A 403 -20.74 -19.23 26.61
C ALA A 403 -20.40 -17.95 25.84
N ASP A 404 -19.39 -18.01 24.94
CA ASP A 404 -18.93 -16.85 24.18
C ASP A 404 -19.72 -16.62 22.87
N ALA A 405 -20.45 -17.60 22.36
CA ALA A 405 -21.20 -17.49 21.09
C ALA A 405 -22.29 -16.42 21.15
N ALA A 406 -23.01 -16.33 22.28
CA ALA A 406 -24.02 -15.30 22.50
C ALA A 406 -23.39 -13.89 22.52
N ALA A 407 -22.28 -13.72 23.25
CA ALA A 407 -21.58 -12.45 23.34
C ALA A 407 -21.01 -12.02 21.97
N MET A 408 -20.39 -12.94 21.21
CA MET A 408 -19.91 -12.67 19.84
C MET A 408 -21.05 -12.22 18.93
N ARG A 409 -22.20 -12.88 19.00
CA ARG A 409 -23.40 -12.50 18.22
C ARG A 409 -23.85 -11.08 18.55
N ASP A 410 -23.93 -10.73 19.84
CA ASP A 410 -24.35 -9.41 20.28
C ASP A 410 -23.39 -8.32 19.79
N TYR A 411 -22.07 -8.55 19.86
CA TYR A 411 -21.05 -7.60 19.37
C TYR A 411 -21.13 -7.40 17.85
N LEU A 412 -21.37 -8.49 17.10
CA LEU A 412 -21.53 -8.42 15.65
C LEU A 412 -22.83 -7.73 15.23
N LEU A 413 -23.92 -7.94 15.97
CA LEU A 413 -25.20 -7.25 15.71
C LEU A 413 -25.13 -5.76 16.07
N ALA A 414 -24.43 -5.41 17.15
CA ALA A 414 -24.24 -4.03 17.60
C ALA A 414 -23.23 -3.24 16.74
N TRP A 415 -22.39 -3.92 15.93
CA TRP A 415 -21.42 -3.23 15.11
C TRP A 415 -22.09 -2.33 14.06
N ASN A 416 -21.70 -1.07 14.03
CA ASN A 416 -22.29 0.00 13.21
C ASN A 416 -21.66 0.15 11.81
N GLY A 417 -20.82 -0.79 11.37
CA GLY A 417 -20.12 -0.70 10.08
C GLY A 417 -18.87 0.20 10.11
N ARG A 418 -18.39 0.61 11.27
CA ARG A 418 -17.31 1.58 11.41
C ARG A 418 -16.11 1.02 12.18
N ALA A 419 -14.92 1.54 11.86
CA ALA A 419 -13.69 1.26 12.60
C ALA A 419 -13.48 2.28 13.74
N ASP A 420 -14.50 2.47 14.55
CA ASP A 420 -14.45 3.34 15.73
C ASP A 420 -13.74 2.63 16.89
N SER A 421 -13.04 3.39 17.73
CA SER A 421 -12.17 2.83 18.79
C SER A 421 -12.91 2.04 19.87
N ASP A 422 -14.20 2.26 20.06
CA ASP A 422 -15.07 1.58 21.02
C ASP A 422 -15.75 0.31 20.45
N SER A 423 -15.58 0.03 19.15
CA SER A 423 -16.19 -1.13 18.49
C SER A 423 -15.71 -2.45 19.10
N LEU A 424 -16.65 -3.30 19.55
CA LEU A 424 -16.39 -4.67 20.00
C LEU A 424 -16.47 -5.70 18.85
N GLY A 425 -17.23 -5.40 17.80
CA GLY A 425 -17.41 -6.33 16.68
C GLY A 425 -16.24 -6.36 15.71
N LEU A 426 -15.60 -5.21 15.46
CA LEU A 426 -14.56 -5.10 14.44
C LEU A 426 -13.30 -5.93 14.74
N PRO A 427 -12.74 -5.98 15.95
CA PRO A 427 -11.60 -6.85 16.24
C PRO A 427 -11.84 -8.31 15.88
N LEU A 428 -13.06 -8.79 16.18
CA LEU A 428 -13.46 -10.16 15.87
C LEU A 428 -13.56 -10.38 14.34
N LEU A 429 -14.12 -9.42 13.58
CA LEU A 429 -14.23 -9.52 12.13
C LEU A 429 -12.86 -9.49 11.42
N VAL A 430 -11.96 -8.63 11.87
CA VAL A 430 -10.59 -8.55 11.33
C VAL A 430 -9.84 -9.86 11.56
N GLU A 431 -9.89 -10.38 12.78
CA GLU A 431 -9.22 -11.65 13.11
C GLU A 431 -9.90 -12.84 12.42
N PHE A 432 -11.23 -12.84 12.31
CA PHE A 432 -11.97 -13.89 11.62
C PHE A 432 -11.62 -13.95 10.13
N ARG A 433 -11.60 -12.81 9.44
CA ARG A 433 -11.13 -12.76 8.04
C ARG A 433 -9.72 -13.33 7.90
N LYS A 434 -8.80 -12.89 8.75
CA LYS A 434 -7.42 -13.40 8.76
C LYS A 434 -7.38 -14.90 8.97
N GLN A 435 -8.11 -15.40 9.96
CA GLN A 435 -8.20 -16.83 10.27
C GLN A 435 -8.78 -17.64 9.09
N LEU A 436 -9.78 -17.10 8.37
CA LEU A 436 -10.31 -17.76 7.16
C LEU A 436 -9.25 -17.89 6.06
N ILE A 437 -8.49 -16.83 5.77
CA ILE A 437 -7.40 -16.88 4.77
C ILE A 437 -6.37 -17.93 5.17
N GLU A 438 -5.93 -17.92 6.43
CA GLU A 438 -4.95 -18.84 6.99
C GLU A 438 -5.42 -20.30 7.00
N ALA A 439 -6.73 -20.54 7.04
CA ALA A 439 -7.29 -21.89 7.06
C ALA A 439 -7.70 -22.42 5.67
N VAL A 440 -8.13 -21.52 4.76
CA VAL A 440 -8.68 -21.93 3.46
C VAL A 440 -7.59 -22.11 2.40
N PHE A 441 -6.60 -21.24 2.31
CA PHE A 441 -5.66 -21.23 1.18
C PHE A 441 -4.52 -22.25 1.26
N PRO A 442 -3.94 -22.56 2.43
CA PRO A 442 -2.77 -23.43 2.52
C PRO A 442 -2.89 -24.79 1.81
N PRO A 443 -4.02 -25.52 1.87
CA PRO A 443 -4.13 -26.81 1.16
C PRO A 443 -3.97 -26.70 -0.35
N PHE A 444 -4.41 -25.60 -0.95
CA PHE A 444 -4.32 -25.34 -2.38
C PHE A 444 -2.93 -24.86 -2.83
N LEU A 445 -2.17 -24.24 -1.91
CA LEU A 445 -0.87 -23.63 -2.18
C LEU A 445 0.31 -24.46 -1.62
N ALA A 446 0.05 -25.66 -1.13
CA ALA A 446 1.08 -26.51 -0.51
C ALA A 446 2.22 -26.86 -1.46
N ALA A 447 1.93 -27.11 -2.75
CA ALA A 447 2.94 -27.37 -3.77
C ALA A 447 3.90 -26.19 -3.95
N CYS A 448 3.41 -24.95 -3.83
CA CYS A 448 4.25 -23.76 -3.89
C CYS A 448 5.25 -23.72 -2.73
N LYS A 449 4.79 -24.02 -1.50
CA LYS A 449 5.63 -24.05 -0.31
C LYS A 449 6.66 -25.19 -0.33
N GLN A 450 6.33 -26.30 -0.99
CA GLN A 450 7.27 -27.43 -1.19
C GLN A 450 8.35 -27.07 -2.23
N ALA A 451 7.99 -26.36 -3.29
CA ALA A 451 8.91 -25.93 -4.34
C ALA A 451 9.85 -24.81 -3.88
N ASP A 452 9.34 -23.90 -3.04
CA ASP A 452 10.11 -22.79 -2.47
C ASP A 452 9.76 -22.64 -0.97
N PRO A 453 10.68 -23.03 -0.05
CA PRO A 453 10.46 -22.87 1.39
C PRO A 453 10.24 -21.41 1.84
N ASP A 454 10.68 -20.42 1.08
CA ASP A 454 10.45 -19.01 1.34
C ASP A 454 9.12 -18.49 0.74
N PHE A 455 8.37 -19.33 0.02
CA PHE A 455 7.08 -18.95 -0.57
C PHE A 455 6.12 -18.39 0.49
N SER A 456 5.58 -17.23 0.20
CA SER A 456 4.51 -16.58 0.97
C SER A 456 3.46 -16.03 0.00
N TYR A 457 2.19 -16.33 0.27
CA TYR A 457 1.09 -15.80 -0.52
C TYR A 457 0.65 -14.44 0.07
N ALA A 458 0.87 -13.39 -0.68
CA ALA A 458 0.52 -12.02 -0.30
C ALA A 458 -0.10 -11.29 -1.49
N TRP A 459 -1.40 -11.50 -1.73
CA TRP A 459 -2.14 -10.89 -2.84
C TRP A 459 -3.19 -9.93 -2.32
N ASN A 460 -3.18 -8.68 -2.80
CA ASN A 460 -4.06 -7.62 -2.29
C ASN A 460 -5.55 -7.87 -2.57
N TYR A 461 -5.87 -8.74 -3.53
CA TYR A 461 -7.25 -9.12 -3.87
C TYR A 461 -7.61 -10.53 -3.36
N ALA A 462 -6.94 -11.01 -2.31
CA ALA A 462 -7.15 -12.35 -1.73
C ALA A 462 -8.60 -12.61 -1.28
N ASP A 463 -9.35 -11.57 -0.97
CA ASP A 463 -10.77 -11.68 -0.62
C ASP A 463 -11.63 -12.19 -1.78
N THR A 464 -11.26 -11.90 -3.03
CA THR A 464 -12.01 -12.36 -4.21
C THR A 464 -12.06 -13.89 -4.29
N PRO A 465 -10.93 -14.64 -4.33
CA PRO A 465 -10.96 -16.10 -4.31
C PRO A 465 -11.50 -16.67 -2.98
N LEU A 466 -11.23 -16.03 -1.84
CA LEU A 466 -11.77 -16.47 -0.56
C LEU A 466 -13.29 -16.47 -0.55
N GLN A 467 -13.91 -15.35 -0.95
CA GLN A 467 -15.37 -15.21 -1.00
C GLN A 467 -15.98 -16.15 -2.05
N ALA A 468 -15.29 -16.40 -3.17
CA ALA A 468 -15.74 -17.36 -4.18
C ALA A 468 -15.83 -18.78 -3.62
N LEU A 469 -14.82 -19.25 -2.88
CA LEU A 469 -14.80 -20.56 -2.21
C LEU A 469 -15.89 -20.66 -1.13
N LEU A 470 -15.98 -19.66 -0.27
CA LEU A 470 -16.96 -19.62 0.83
C LEU A 470 -18.41 -19.54 0.33
N ASN A 471 -18.66 -18.84 -0.77
CA ASN A 471 -20.00 -18.72 -1.37
C ASN A 471 -20.39 -19.98 -2.14
N ALA A 472 -19.45 -20.64 -2.83
CA ALA A 472 -19.71 -21.91 -3.50
C ALA A 472 -20.05 -23.00 -2.49
N ALA A 473 -19.42 -22.98 -1.33
CA ALA A 473 -19.62 -23.95 -0.23
C ALA A 473 -19.63 -25.42 -0.72
N ASP A 474 -18.84 -25.71 -1.78
CA ASP A 474 -18.75 -27.07 -2.36
C ASP A 474 -18.13 -28.01 -1.33
N PRO A 475 -18.83 -29.09 -0.90
CA PRO A 475 -18.29 -30.05 0.06
C PRO A 475 -16.98 -30.71 -0.39
N ALA A 476 -16.75 -30.81 -1.70
CA ALA A 476 -15.53 -31.39 -2.26
C ALA A 476 -14.31 -30.44 -2.18
N LEU A 477 -14.52 -29.16 -1.87
CA LEU A 477 -13.49 -28.15 -1.66
C LEU A 477 -13.30 -27.78 -0.19
N LEU A 478 -13.97 -28.49 0.72
CA LEU A 478 -13.88 -28.21 2.16
C LEU A 478 -12.45 -28.50 2.67
N PRO A 479 -11.76 -27.49 3.22
CA PRO A 479 -10.47 -27.71 3.87
C PRO A 479 -10.61 -28.67 5.07
N ASP A 480 -9.71 -29.65 5.19
CA ASP A 480 -9.72 -30.63 6.28
C ASP A 480 -11.09 -31.36 6.47
N ALA A 481 -11.56 -31.98 5.38
CA ALA A 481 -12.81 -32.76 5.38
C ALA A 481 -12.80 -33.94 6.39
N GLY A 482 -11.63 -34.34 6.89
CA GLY A 482 -11.50 -35.31 7.98
C GLY A 482 -11.99 -34.78 9.34
N ARG A 483 -11.83 -33.49 9.56
CA ARG A 483 -12.22 -32.79 10.79
C ARG A 483 -13.61 -32.17 10.70
N TYR A 484 -13.94 -31.57 9.56
CA TYR A 484 -15.19 -30.82 9.38
C TYR A 484 -16.12 -31.55 8.40
N ARG A 485 -17.43 -31.57 8.74
CA ARG A 485 -18.45 -32.24 7.92
C ARG A 485 -19.16 -31.29 6.95
N SER A 486 -19.01 -29.98 7.15
CA SER A 486 -19.66 -28.94 6.33
C SER A 486 -18.87 -27.63 6.39
N TRP A 487 -19.09 -26.77 5.40
CA TRP A 487 -18.56 -25.42 5.40
C TRP A 487 -19.05 -24.57 6.57
N ASP A 488 -20.32 -24.72 6.97
CA ASP A 488 -20.85 -23.99 8.15
C ASP A 488 -20.11 -24.39 9.43
N GLY A 489 -19.88 -25.68 9.64
CA GLY A 489 -19.10 -26.15 10.78
C GLY A 489 -17.65 -25.72 10.73
N PHE A 490 -17.04 -25.70 9.52
CA PHE A 490 -15.68 -25.17 9.33
C PHE A 490 -15.62 -23.67 9.66
N VAL A 491 -16.52 -22.85 9.09
CA VAL A 491 -16.57 -21.40 9.30
C VAL A 491 -16.81 -21.04 10.76
N ALA A 492 -17.71 -21.78 11.44
CA ALA A 492 -17.95 -21.62 12.87
C ALA A 492 -16.68 -21.85 13.69
N ALA A 493 -15.96 -22.93 13.41
CA ALA A 493 -14.70 -23.23 14.09
C ALA A 493 -13.61 -22.16 13.83
N GLN A 494 -13.57 -21.54 12.61
CA GLN A 494 -12.63 -20.45 12.35
C GLN A 494 -12.99 -19.19 13.14
N LEU A 495 -14.27 -18.89 13.35
CA LEU A 495 -14.71 -17.78 14.19
C LEU A 495 -14.32 -17.98 15.66
N GLU A 496 -14.50 -19.20 16.17
CA GLU A 496 -14.06 -19.56 17.54
C GLU A 496 -12.55 -19.42 17.71
N GLN A 497 -11.78 -19.88 16.71
CA GLN A 497 -10.32 -19.73 16.72
C GLN A 497 -9.91 -18.26 16.67
N ALA A 498 -10.60 -17.42 15.91
CA ALA A 498 -10.36 -15.99 15.88
C ALA A 498 -10.56 -15.35 17.26
N ALA A 499 -11.66 -15.67 17.94
CA ALA A 499 -11.91 -15.21 19.32
C ALA A 499 -10.84 -15.72 20.30
N ALA A 500 -10.47 -17.00 20.21
CA ALA A 500 -9.41 -17.59 21.03
C ALA A 500 -8.04 -16.92 20.81
N LYS A 501 -7.66 -16.61 19.56
CA LYS A 501 -6.43 -15.88 19.24
C LYS A 501 -6.41 -14.46 19.80
N LEU A 502 -7.56 -13.77 19.76
CA LEU A 502 -7.70 -12.45 20.38
C LEU A 502 -7.47 -12.52 21.90
N LEU A 503 -8.08 -13.48 22.57
CA LEU A 503 -7.90 -13.69 24.01
C LEU A 503 -6.47 -14.12 24.37
N GLN A 504 -5.86 -15.00 23.57
CA GLN A 504 -4.47 -15.44 23.77
C GLN A 504 -3.46 -14.28 23.70
N ARG A 505 -3.68 -13.33 22.78
CA ARG A 505 -2.85 -12.11 22.66
C ARG A 505 -3.11 -11.10 23.78
N ASN A 506 -4.22 -11.24 24.49
CA ASN A 506 -4.65 -10.33 25.56
C ASN A 506 -4.91 -11.10 26.87
N PRO A 507 -3.89 -11.68 27.53
CA PRO A 507 -4.06 -12.54 28.69
C PRO A 507 -4.77 -11.80 29.83
N GLY A 508 -5.75 -12.47 30.45
CA GLY A 508 -6.55 -11.93 31.55
C GLY A 508 -7.68 -10.98 31.14
N LYS A 509 -7.87 -10.74 29.84
CA LYS A 509 -9.00 -9.97 29.29
C LYS A 509 -10.14 -10.90 28.87
N ARG A 510 -11.37 -10.36 28.86
CA ARG A 510 -12.56 -10.97 28.26
C ARG A 510 -12.81 -10.36 26.89
N LEU A 511 -13.60 -10.98 26.02
CA LEU A 511 -13.99 -10.40 24.73
C LEU A 511 -14.63 -9.02 24.89
N ALA A 512 -15.39 -8.78 25.96
CA ALA A 512 -15.99 -7.49 26.30
C ALA A 512 -14.96 -6.36 26.56
N ASP A 513 -13.73 -6.70 26.85
CA ASP A 513 -12.65 -5.74 27.14
C ASP A 513 -11.82 -5.43 25.87
N LEU A 514 -12.07 -6.15 24.75
CA LEU A 514 -11.30 -6.08 23.53
C LEU A 514 -11.99 -5.18 22.48
N THR A 515 -12.03 -3.87 22.75
CA THR A 515 -12.49 -2.90 21.76
C THR A 515 -11.47 -2.74 20.62
N TRP A 516 -11.89 -2.20 19.47
CA TRP A 516 -10.98 -1.91 18.36
C TRP A 516 -9.80 -1.04 18.82
N GLY A 517 -10.04 0.04 19.55
CA GLY A 517 -8.99 0.89 20.09
C GLY A 517 -8.07 0.19 21.10
N SER A 518 -8.49 -0.90 21.74
CA SER A 518 -7.59 -1.70 22.56
C SER A 518 -6.61 -2.55 21.75
N GLN A 519 -6.97 -2.88 20.51
CA GLN A 519 -6.15 -3.63 19.55
C GLN A 519 -5.41 -2.72 18.57
N ASN A 520 -5.95 -1.55 18.27
CA ASN A 520 -5.39 -0.55 17.35
C ASN A 520 -4.92 0.66 18.15
N LYS A 521 -3.64 0.66 18.52
CA LYS A 521 -3.03 1.72 19.34
C LYS A 521 -1.88 2.36 18.61
N ALA A 522 -1.77 3.69 18.71
CA ALA A 522 -0.56 4.40 18.32
C ALA A 522 0.63 3.91 19.18
N ALA A 523 1.70 3.50 18.52
CA ALA A 523 2.89 2.97 19.19
C ALA A 523 4.16 3.47 18.49
N TYR A 524 4.25 4.80 18.22
CA TYR A 524 5.44 5.31 17.54
C TYR A 524 6.63 5.34 18.47
N ALA A 525 7.73 4.76 18.01
CA ALA A 525 8.96 4.68 18.75
C ALA A 525 10.03 5.57 18.14
N HIS A 526 10.81 6.19 19.00
CA HIS A 526 12.05 6.85 18.57
C HIS A 526 13.11 5.79 18.24
N PRO A 527 13.90 5.94 17.16
CA PRO A 527 14.93 4.95 16.80
C PRO A 527 15.91 4.64 17.94
N PHE A 528 16.26 5.62 18.74
CA PHE A 528 17.17 5.42 19.89
C PHE A 528 16.56 4.57 21.00
N SER A 529 15.24 4.50 21.15
CA SER A 529 14.62 3.63 22.14
C SER A 529 14.79 2.14 21.85
N LYS A 530 15.06 1.77 20.57
CA LYS A 530 15.42 0.40 20.21
C LYS A 530 16.85 0.04 20.66
N ALA A 531 17.77 0.99 20.52
CA ALA A 531 19.17 0.80 20.94
C ALA A 531 19.37 0.97 22.46
N MET A 532 18.55 1.82 23.10
CA MET A 532 18.60 2.17 24.51
C MET A 532 17.18 2.08 25.14
N PRO A 533 16.68 0.87 25.46
CA PRO A 533 15.30 0.68 25.90
C PRO A 533 14.88 1.46 27.15
N PHE A 534 15.84 1.79 28.03
CA PHE A 534 15.57 2.61 29.22
C PHE A 534 15.14 4.05 28.90
N LEU A 535 15.41 4.54 27.69
CA LEU A 535 14.95 5.85 27.22
C LEU A 535 13.54 5.80 26.61
N ALA A 536 12.94 4.64 26.43
CA ALA A 536 11.66 4.49 25.73
C ALA A 536 10.54 5.33 26.36
N ALA A 537 10.46 5.35 27.68
CA ALA A 537 9.44 6.14 28.40
C ALA A 537 9.57 7.67 28.18
N PHE A 538 10.76 8.14 27.81
CA PHE A 538 11.05 9.55 27.56
C PHE A 538 10.98 9.92 26.07
N LEU A 539 11.32 8.97 25.20
CA LEU A 539 11.46 9.21 23.77
C LEU A 539 10.20 8.82 22.96
N ASN A 540 9.52 7.74 23.36
CA ASN A 540 8.40 7.22 22.59
C ASN A 540 7.11 7.97 22.89
N VAL A 541 6.21 7.95 21.92
CA VAL A 541 4.85 8.45 22.11
C VAL A 541 4.09 7.51 23.06
N PRO A 542 3.36 8.04 24.06
CA PRO A 542 2.46 7.23 24.87
C PRO A 542 1.44 6.52 24.00
N GLU A 543 1.15 5.26 24.33
CA GLU A 543 0.11 4.50 23.63
C GLU A 543 -1.25 5.21 23.72
N GLN A 544 -1.90 5.40 22.57
CA GLN A 544 -3.22 6.00 22.44
C GLN A 544 -4.10 5.11 21.57
N THR A 545 -5.37 4.96 21.93
CA THR A 545 -6.33 4.24 21.11
C THR A 545 -6.60 4.97 19.81
N LEU A 546 -6.69 4.22 18.70
CA LEU A 546 -6.93 4.77 17.36
C LEU A 546 -8.26 4.27 16.80
N ALA A 547 -9.05 5.19 16.25
CA ALA A 547 -10.08 4.88 15.26
C ALA A 547 -9.45 4.83 13.86
N GLY A 548 -10.07 4.07 12.94
CA GLY A 548 -9.55 3.83 11.60
C GLY A 548 -8.92 2.45 11.47
N CYS A 549 -8.46 2.09 10.29
CA CYS A 549 -7.88 0.78 9.98
C CYS A 549 -6.82 0.90 8.88
N THR A 550 -6.09 -0.15 8.56
CA THR A 550 -4.94 -0.06 7.64
C THR A 550 -5.30 -0.23 6.15
N GLY A 551 -6.42 -0.87 5.80
CA GLY A 551 -6.70 -1.15 4.38
C GLY A 551 -8.15 -0.96 3.93
N TYR A 552 -9.09 -0.98 4.86
CA TYR A 552 -10.53 -1.08 4.56
C TYR A 552 -11.38 0.03 5.18
N CYS A 553 -10.79 1.19 5.38
CA CYS A 553 -11.44 2.48 5.67
C CYS A 553 -10.59 3.63 5.13
N VAL A 554 -11.19 4.80 4.92
CA VAL A 554 -10.47 5.97 4.39
C VAL A 554 -9.49 6.51 5.43
N ARG A 555 -9.91 6.60 6.70
CA ARG A 555 -9.02 6.96 7.82
C ARG A 555 -8.02 5.83 8.07
N VAL A 556 -6.84 5.93 7.46
CA VAL A 556 -5.79 4.95 7.72
C VAL A 556 -5.06 5.29 9.01
N ALA A 557 -5.16 4.36 9.97
CA ALA A 557 -4.52 4.48 11.28
C ALA A 557 -4.23 3.09 11.86
N GLY A 558 -2.98 2.85 12.21
CA GLY A 558 -2.47 1.63 12.85
C GLY A 558 -1.29 1.93 13.78
N ALA A 559 -0.75 0.94 14.43
CA ALA A 559 0.23 1.09 15.51
C ALA A 559 1.48 1.90 15.11
N ASN A 560 2.03 1.58 13.96
CA ASN A 560 3.23 2.24 13.41
C ASN A 560 3.09 2.55 11.92
N PHE A 561 1.87 2.47 11.39
CA PHE A 561 1.55 2.75 10.00
C PHE A 561 0.21 3.48 9.93
N ALA A 562 0.19 4.72 9.43
CA ALA A 562 -1.01 5.54 9.36
C ALA A 562 -0.81 6.72 8.40
N ALA A 563 -1.83 7.61 8.31
CA ALA A 563 -1.68 8.92 7.66
C ALA A 563 -0.52 9.69 8.31
N SER A 564 0.60 9.79 7.61
CA SER A 564 1.83 10.44 8.09
C SER A 564 1.76 11.96 8.04
N GLU A 565 0.82 12.49 7.30
CA GLU A 565 0.33 13.87 7.29
C GLU A 565 -1.13 13.87 6.83
N ARG A 566 -1.85 14.98 7.03
CA ARG A 566 -3.13 15.28 6.38
C ARG A 566 -3.09 16.70 5.88
N LEU A 567 -3.14 16.85 4.56
CA LEU A 567 -3.14 18.12 3.84
C LEU A 567 -4.49 18.32 3.16
N VAL A 568 -5.08 19.52 3.31
CA VAL A 568 -6.17 20.00 2.46
C VAL A 568 -5.86 21.43 2.06
N VAL A 569 -5.86 21.73 0.77
CA VAL A 569 -5.44 23.03 0.27
C VAL A 569 -6.16 23.41 -1.02
N SER A 570 -6.58 24.68 -1.11
CA SER A 570 -6.99 25.34 -2.34
C SER A 570 -5.94 26.39 -2.72
N PRO A 571 -5.44 26.40 -3.96
CA PRO A 571 -4.53 27.43 -4.44
C PRO A 571 -5.15 28.83 -4.26
N GLY A 572 -4.39 29.78 -3.73
CA GLY A 572 -4.88 31.14 -3.46
C GLY A 572 -5.73 31.30 -2.18
N HIS A 573 -6.17 30.22 -1.54
CA HIS A 573 -7.00 30.22 -0.32
C HIS A 573 -6.32 29.50 0.85
N TRP A 574 -5.04 29.71 1.07
CA TRP A 574 -4.26 28.98 2.09
C TRP A 574 -4.73 29.23 3.53
N GLN A 575 -5.43 30.35 3.79
CA GLN A 575 -6.03 30.67 5.09
C GLN A 575 -7.07 29.62 5.54
N ASP A 576 -7.72 28.93 4.58
CA ASP A 576 -8.69 27.88 4.83
C ASP A 576 -8.03 26.48 4.85
N GLY A 577 -6.74 26.43 4.47
CA GLY A 577 -5.97 25.19 4.34
C GLY A 577 -5.67 24.53 5.68
N ILE A 578 -5.54 23.21 5.63
CA ILE A 578 -5.30 22.34 6.79
C ILE A 578 -4.04 21.52 6.54
N LEU A 579 -3.14 21.46 7.53
CA LEU A 579 -1.98 20.56 7.52
C LEU A 579 -1.58 20.17 8.93
N HIS A 580 -1.58 18.89 9.23
CA HIS A 580 -1.02 18.35 10.48
C HIS A 580 -0.33 17.01 10.29
N MET A 581 0.49 16.65 11.27
CA MET A 581 1.31 15.45 11.31
C MET A 581 1.07 14.67 12.61
N PRO A 582 1.37 13.35 12.66
CA PRO A 582 1.15 12.51 13.85
C PRO A 582 2.07 12.82 15.05
N GLY A 583 3.11 13.61 14.85
CA GLY A 583 4.01 14.12 15.88
C GLY A 583 4.24 15.61 15.71
N GLY A 584 5.26 16.14 16.34
CA GLY A 584 5.73 17.51 16.09
C GLY A 584 6.87 17.56 15.08
N GLN A 585 7.38 18.76 14.82
CA GLN A 585 8.46 18.99 13.84
C GLN A 585 9.86 18.88 14.46
N SER A 586 9.98 19.01 15.78
CA SER A 586 11.28 18.89 16.46
C SER A 586 11.68 17.45 16.65
N GLY A 587 12.95 17.11 16.35
CA GLY A 587 13.55 15.84 16.72
C GLY A 587 14.06 15.76 18.16
N HIS A 588 13.94 16.85 18.92
CA HIS A 588 14.48 16.91 20.27
C HIS A 588 13.39 16.70 21.33
N PRO A 589 13.45 15.65 22.16
CA PRO A 589 12.34 15.26 23.03
C PRO A 589 12.01 16.26 24.16
N LEU A 590 12.92 17.20 24.47
CA LEU A 590 12.66 18.31 25.41
C LEU A 590 12.08 19.55 24.74
N SER A 591 11.90 19.56 23.42
CA SER A 591 11.27 20.66 22.70
C SER A 591 9.76 20.60 22.89
N GLU A 592 9.12 21.73 23.07
CA GLU A 592 7.67 21.88 23.02
C GLU A 592 7.06 21.43 21.67
N PHE A 593 7.85 21.49 20.59
CA PHE A 593 7.47 21.09 19.24
C PHE A 593 7.77 19.61 18.93
N TYR A 594 8.05 18.76 19.92
CA TYR A 594 8.31 17.35 19.70
C TYR A 594 7.04 16.56 19.36
N MET A 595 5.92 16.90 20.03
CA MET A 595 4.63 16.20 19.92
C MET A 595 3.43 17.17 19.84
N ASP A 596 3.64 18.44 19.56
CA ASP A 596 2.61 19.50 19.61
C ASP A 596 1.44 19.28 18.63
N GLN A 597 1.65 18.60 17.50
CA GLN A 597 0.61 18.31 16.51
C GLN A 597 -0.14 16.99 16.77
N GLN A 598 0.40 16.10 17.60
CA GLN A 598 -0.20 14.79 17.86
C GLN A 598 -1.65 14.86 18.36
N PRO A 599 -2.05 15.75 19.28
CA PRO A 599 -3.44 15.86 19.72
C PRO A 599 -4.41 16.19 18.57
N TYR A 600 -4.00 17.07 17.65
CA TYR A 600 -4.79 17.42 16.45
C TYR A 600 -4.95 16.22 15.52
N TRP A 601 -3.87 15.54 15.24
CA TRP A 601 -3.87 14.35 14.38
C TRP A 601 -4.71 13.22 14.96
N LEU A 602 -4.56 12.94 16.26
CA LEU A 602 -5.23 11.85 16.97
C LEU A 602 -6.75 12.08 17.02
N GLN A 603 -7.16 13.30 17.40
CA GLN A 603 -8.56 13.68 17.56
C GLN A 603 -9.24 14.06 16.23
N GLY A 604 -8.47 14.21 15.14
CA GLY A 604 -9.00 14.68 13.86
C GLY A 604 -9.40 16.16 13.90
N LEU A 605 -8.63 16.96 14.60
CA LEU A 605 -8.83 18.42 14.64
C LEU A 605 -8.00 19.11 13.56
N PRO A 606 -8.51 20.16 12.91
CA PRO A 606 -7.75 20.89 11.91
C PRO A 606 -6.61 21.68 12.56
N LEU A 607 -5.49 21.78 11.84
CA LEU A 607 -4.40 22.71 12.15
C LEU A 607 -4.14 23.53 10.89
N ALA A 608 -4.05 24.85 11.03
CA ALA A 608 -3.92 25.75 9.89
C ALA A 608 -2.69 25.42 9.02
N LEU A 609 -2.85 25.49 7.69
CA LEU A 609 -1.77 25.28 6.72
C LEU A 609 -0.72 26.39 6.80
N GLN A 610 -1.14 27.65 6.87
CA GLN A 610 -0.23 28.79 6.94
C GLN A 610 0.48 28.88 8.29
N ALA A 611 1.73 29.31 8.25
CA ALA A 611 2.47 29.67 9.46
C ALA A 611 1.84 30.90 10.13
N GLY A 612 1.87 30.94 11.47
CA GLY A 612 1.57 32.11 12.25
C GLY A 612 2.76 33.09 12.33
N ASP A 613 2.71 34.00 13.31
CA ASP A 613 3.82 34.91 13.57
C ASP A 613 5.09 34.15 13.98
N ALA A 614 6.24 34.63 13.50
CA ALA A 614 7.53 34.01 13.80
C ALA A 614 7.89 34.20 15.27
N ALA A 615 7.95 33.09 16.05
CA ALA A 615 8.44 33.09 17.42
C ALA A 615 9.97 33.29 17.49
N TYR A 616 10.69 32.74 16.50
CA TYR A 616 12.16 32.80 16.42
C TYR A 616 12.59 33.16 15.00
N ARG A 617 13.69 33.88 14.90
CA ARG A 617 14.29 34.26 13.61
C ARG A 617 15.76 33.89 13.60
N TRP A 618 16.16 33.18 12.57
CA TRP A 618 17.54 32.86 12.32
C TRP A 618 17.98 33.46 10.97
N THR A 619 19.10 34.17 10.97
CA THR A 619 19.62 34.80 9.76
C THR A 619 20.93 34.16 9.37
N LEU A 620 20.96 33.57 8.19
CA LEU A 620 22.19 33.09 7.57
C LEU A 620 22.81 34.26 6.80
N LYS A 621 24.09 34.50 7.01
CA LYS A 621 24.88 35.46 6.23
C LYS A 621 25.83 34.70 5.34
N PRO A 622 26.09 35.18 4.10
CA PRO A 622 27.08 34.58 3.19
C PRO A 622 28.46 34.50 3.84
#